data_aa4f40f763f5a458939d83209fc55e25
#
_entry.id   aa4f40f763f5a458939d83209fc55e25
#
_cell.length_a   1.000
_cell.length_b   1.000
_cell.length_c   1.000
_cell.angle_alpha   90.00
_cell.angle_beta   90.00
_cell.angle_gamma   90.00
#
_symmetry.space_group_name_H-M   'P 1'
#
loop_
_entity.id
_entity.type
_entity.pdbx_description
1 polymer ?
#
loop_
_entity_poly.entity_id
_entity_poly.type
_entity_poly.pdbx_seq_one_letter_code
_entity_poly.pdbx_strand_id
1 'polypeptide(L)'
;AVSMGAKVFVGSMENVLERYWLAASEFGGDFIVRVTGDNPFTDPEYASMAVDISLESRPDLCSVSNLPLGTGVEIIRIEALEEAYKSGDKPYHREHVTPYIKEHPEFFTIEKIAANFSNPFPSLRLTVDTPEDYAFAAAVYDALYRGEVFPLADVLALIEKSPELLKINAAIEQRSMVHSERKNA
;
A
#
# COMPACT_ATOMS: atom_id res chain seq x y z
N ALA A 1 -7.61 -3.91 -16.58
CA ALA A 1 -7.27 -2.48 -16.40
C ALA A 1 -7.78 -1.66 -17.58
N VAL A 2 -7.28 -1.88 -18.80
CA VAL A 2 -7.70 -1.10 -20.00
C VAL A 2 -9.21 -1.16 -20.22
N SER A 3 -9.84 -2.32 -20.07
CA SER A 3 -11.30 -2.49 -20.18
C SER A 3 -12.11 -1.67 -19.17
N MET A 4 -11.48 -1.24 -18.10
CA MET A 4 -12.06 -0.37 -17.05
C MET A 4 -11.65 1.11 -17.22
N GLY A 5 -11.06 1.48 -18.35
CA GLY A 5 -10.65 2.85 -18.64
C GLY A 5 -9.32 3.27 -17.98
N ALA A 6 -8.60 2.36 -17.33
CA ALA A 6 -7.31 2.68 -16.73
C ALA A 6 -6.22 2.78 -17.79
N LYS A 7 -5.32 3.76 -17.65
CA LYS A 7 -4.08 3.82 -18.41
C LYS A 7 -3.14 2.73 -17.93
N VAL A 8 -2.37 2.14 -18.86
CA VAL A 8 -1.43 1.07 -18.55
C VAL A 8 -0.03 1.52 -18.93
N PHE A 9 0.89 1.42 -17.98
CA PHE A 9 2.32 1.60 -18.20
C PHE A 9 3.03 0.26 -18.01
N VAL A 10 3.86 -0.12 -18.96
CA VAL A 10 4.66 -1.37 -18.93
C VAL A 10 6.11 -1.01 -18.72
N GLY A 11 6.74 -1.56 -17.67
CA GLY A 11 8.14 -1.29 -17.35
C GLY A 11 8.79 -2.48 -16.65
N SER A 12 9.97 -2.25 -16.04
CA SER A 12 10.74 -3.29 -15.36
C SER A 12 9.92 -4.05 -14.30
N MET A 13 10.04 -5.37 -14.27
CA MET A 13 9.47 -6.20 -13.20
C MET A 13 10.28 -6.07 -11.90
N GLU A 14 11.60 -5.98 -12.02
CA GLU A 14 12.53 -5.98 -10.89
C GLU A 14 12.75 -4.59 -10.30
N ASN A 15 12.67 -3.54 -11.14
CA ASN A 15 12.83 -2.16 -10.72
C ASN A 15 11.47 -1.45 -10.69
N VAL A 16 10.73 -1.66 -9.61
CA VAL A 16 9.41 -1.05 -9.41
C VAL A 16 9.51 0.47 -9.24
N LEU A 17 10.56 0.96 -8.57
CA LEU A 17 10.84 2.39 -8.41
C LEU A 17 10.99 3.10 -9.76
N GLU A 18 11.79 2.53 -10.67
CA GLU A 18 11.93 3.03 -12.05
C GLU A 18 10.58 3.05 -12.77
N ARG A 19 9.80 1.98 -12.64
CA ARG A 19 8.48 1.88 -13.27
C ARG A 19 7.53 2.97 -12.78
N TYR A 20 7.53 3.28 -11.46
CA TYR A 20 6.75 4.39 -10.92
C TYR A 20 7.23 5.74 -11.44
N TRP A 21 8.55 5.97 -11.47
CA TRP A 21 9.13 7.21 -11.98
C TRP A 21 8.80 7.43 -13.46
N LEU A 22 9.00 6.42 -14.31
CA LEU A 22 8.70 6.53 -15.73
C LEU A 22 7.21 6.72 -16.02
N ALA A 23 6.34 6.01 -15.30
CA ALA A 23 4.89 6.19 -15.41
C ALA A 23 4.46 7.61 -14.98
N ALA A 24 5.01 8.11 -13.88
CA ALA A 24 4.75 9.47 -13.42
C ALA A 24 5.24 10.53 -14.42
N SER A 25 6.41 10.31 -15.03
CA SER A 25 6.96 11.17 -16.07
C SER A 25 6.10 11.20 -17.34
N GLU A 26 5.46 10.07 -17.69
CA GLU A 26 4.57 9.99 -18.85
C GLU A 26 3.19 10.60 -18.60
N PHE A 27 2.60 10.29 -17.43
CA PHE A 27 1.21 10.69 -17.15
C PHE A 27 1.10 12.05 -16.45
N GLY A 28 2.18 12.54 -15.87
CA GLY A 28 2.23 13.79 -15.13
C GLY A 28 1.57 13.71 -13.74
N GLY A 29 1.65 14.82 -13.01
CA GLY A 29 1.09 14.99 -11.67
C GLY A 29 2.13 15.50 -10.68
N ASP A 30 1.69 16.10 -9.58
CA ASP A 30 2.57 16.57 -8.49
C ASP A 30 2.80 15.48 -7.44
N PHE A 31 1.83 14.60 -7.28
CA PHE A 31 1.84 13.50 -6.31
C PHE A 31 1.41 12.18 -6.94
N ILE A 32 1.93 11.11 -6.39
CA ILE A 32 1.60 9.74 -6.75
C ILE A 32 0.91 9.10 -5.56
N VAL A 33 -0.31 8.62 -5.76
CA VAL A 33 -1.02 7.76 -4.80
C VAL A 33 -0.62 6.32 -5.09
N ARG A 34 0.26 5.77 -4.23
CA ARG A 34 0.75 4.41 -4.38
C ARG A 34 -0.17 3.44 -3.67
N VAL A 35 -0.82 2.59 -4.45
CA VAL A 35 -1.58 1.43 -3.99
C VAL A 35 -1.03 0.19 -4.68
N THR A 36 -0.88 -0.92 -3.97
CA THR A 36 -0.38 -2.17 -4.54
C THR A 36 -1.52 -3.13 -4.84
N GLY A 37 -1.41 -3.90 -5.92
CA GLY A 37 -2.49 -4.74 -6.42
C GLY A 37 -2.83 -5.94 -5.52
N ASP A 38 -1.97 -6.26 -4.57
CA ASP A 38 -2.14 -7.25 -3.52
C ASP A 38 -2.89 -6.72 -2.28
N ASN A 39 -3.26 -5.43 -2.27
CA ASN A 39 -3.98 -4.77 -1.17
C ASN A 39 -5.44 -4.44 -1.56
N PRO A 40 -6.31 -5.44 -1.70
CA PRO A 40 -7.68 -5.22 -2.16
C PRO A 40 -8.57 -4.48 -1.16
N PHE A 41 -8.10 -4.29 0.07
CA PHE A 41 -8.81 -3.61 1.15
C PHE A 41 -8.23 -2.22 1.47
N THR A 42 -7.51 -1.60 0.52
CA THR A 42 -7.08 -0.20 0.69
C THR A 42 -8.29 0.67 0.97
N ASP A 43 -8.26 1.36 2.11
CA ASP A 43 -9.39 2.15 2.57
C ASP A 43 -9.46 3.51 1.87
N PRO A 44 -10.57 3.83 1.16
CA PRO A 44 -10.69 5.05 0.39
C PRO A 44 -10.80 6.33 1.25
N GLU A 45 -11.31 6.24 2.48
CA GLU A 45 -11.42 7.39 3.38
C GLU A 45 -10.03 7.82 3.87
N TYR A 46 -9.22 6.85 4.33
CA TYR A 46 -7.83 7.12 4.71
C TYR A 46 -6.96 7.53 3.52
N ALA A 47 -7.23 6.98 2.33
CA ALA A 47 -6.54 7.41 1.12
C ALA A 47 -6.87 8.87 0.77
N SER A 48 -8.15 9.26 0.83
CA SER A 48 -8.59 10.64 0.60
C SER A 48 -7.97 11.60 1.61
N MET A 49 -8.01 11.26 2.91
CA MET A 49 -7.39 12.06 3.96
C MET A 49 -5.89 12.28 3.72
N ALA A 50 -5.16 11.24 3.32
CA ALA A 50 -3.74 11.34 3.03
C ALA A 50 -3.47 12.24 1.81
N VAL A 51 -4.32 12.18 0.79
CA VAL A 51 -4.25 13.08 -0.39
C VAL A 51 -4.49 14.53 0.03
N ASP A 52 -5.55 14.81 0.80
CA ASP A 52 -5.89 16.17 1.22
C ASP A 52 -4.74 16.81 2.02
N ILE A 53 -4.17 16.08 2.98
CA ILE A 53 -3.01 16.52 3.76
C ILE A 53 -1.79 16.74 2.84
N SER A 54 -1.57 15.85 1.87
CA SER A 54 -0.45 16.00 0.94
C SER A 54 -0.60 17.23 0.03
N LEU A 55 -1.81 17.59 -0.33
CA LEU A 55 -2.08 18.80 -1.11
C LEU A 55 -1.88 20.08 -0.27
N GLU A 56 -2.17 20.03 1.04
CA GLU A 56 -2.05 21.16 1.95
C GLU A 56 -0.59 21.40 2.40
N SER A 57 0.04 20.38 3.01
CA SER A 57 1.37 20.49 3.63
C SER A 57 2.54 20.16 2.69
N ARG A 58 2.26 19.54 1.54
CA ARG A 58 3.22 19.16 0.49
C ARG A 58 4.45 18.40 1.01
N PRO A 59 4.30 17.35 1.81
CA PRO A 59 5.42 16.54 2.25
C PRO A 59 6.01 15.74 1.08
N ASP A 60 7.23 15.25 1.24
CA ASP A 60 7.87 14.36 0.27
C ASP A 60 7.24 12.97 0.26
N LEU A 61 6.81 12.52 1.44
CA LEU A 61 6.09 11.27 1.63
C LEU A 61 5.02 11.45 2.72
N CYS A 62 3.79 11.09 2.42
CA CYS A 62 2.71 10.96 3.40
C CYS A 62 2.22 9.52 3.47
N SER A 63 1.96 9.03 4.67
CA SER A 63 1.41 7.69 4.91
C SER A 63 0.49 7.67 6.11
N VAL A 64 -0.44 6.71 6.15
CA VAL A 64 -1.32 6.49 7.28
C VAL A 64 -0.80 5.32 8.11
N SER A 65 -0.62 5.55 9.41
CA SER A 65 -0.18 4.56 10.39
C SER A 65 -1.34 4.01 11.20
N ASN A 66 -1.10 2.95 11.97
CA ASN A 66 -2.07 2.26 12.81
C ASN A 66 -3.22 1.56 12.07
N LEU A 67 -3.05 1.31 10.77
CA LEU A 67 -3.98 0.52 9.98
C LEU A 67 -3.57 -0.96 9.94
N PRO A 68 -4.50 -1.89 9.73
CA PRO A 68 -4.17 -3.29 9.43
C PRO A 68 -3.27 -3.41 8.21
N LEU A 69 -2.44 -4.45 8.18
CA LEU A 69 -1.61 -4.77 7.03
C LEU A 69 -2.47 -4.94 5.76
N GLY A 70 -2.09 -4.25 4.68
CA GLY A 70 -2.80 -4.34 3.39
C GLY A 70 -3.92 -3.32 3.20
N THR A 71 -4.04 -2.29 4.06
CA THR A 71 -5.09 -1.27 3.92
C THR A 71 -4.55 0.15 3.75
N GLY A 72 -3.24 0.33 3.92
CA GLY A 72 -2.60 1.63 3.81
C GLY A 72 -2.29 2.07 2.39
N VAL A 73 -2.05 3.37 2.25
CA VAL A 73 -1.60 4.02 1.02
C VAL A 73 -0.41 4.92 1.33
N GLU A 74 0.41 5.17 0.33
CA GLU A 74 1.50 6.14 0.39
C GLU A 74 1.29 7.20 -0.67
N ILE A 75 1.41 8.47 -0.28
CA ILE A 75 1.39 9.61 -1.20
C ILE A 75 2.82 10.11 -1.32
N ILE A 76 3.35 10.10 -2.52
CA ILE A 76 4.76 10.42 -2.81
C ILE A 76 4.79 11.65 -3.70
N ARG A 77 5.50 12.70 -3.30
CA ARG A 77 5.74 13.86 -4.16
C ARG A 77 6.68 13.45 -5.31
N ILE A 78 6.40 13.94 -6.51
CA ILE A 78 7.12 13.50 -7.72
C ILE A 78 8.62 13.78 -7.64
N GLU A 79 9.02 14.91 -7.06
CA GLU A 79 10.44 15.26 -6.90
C GLU A 79 11.16 14.31 -5.93
N ALA A 80 10.49 13.87 -4.88
CA ALA A 80 11.03 12.88 -3.94
C ALA A 80 11.16 11.50 -4.59
N LEU A 81 10.21 11.12 -5.45
CA LEU A 81 10.31 9.88 -6.22
C LEU A 81 11.48 9.93 -7.21
N GLU A 82 11.66 11.08 -7.89
CA GLU A 82 12.79 11.28 -8.81
C GLU A 82 14.12 11.16 -8.09
N GLU A 83 14.26 11.79 -6.93
CA GLU A 83 15.48 11.71 -6.13
C GLU A 83 15.74 10.27 -5.64
N ALA A 84 14.70 9.58 -5.17
CA ALA A 84 14.80 8.18 -4.78
C ALA A 84 15.24 7.28 -5.95
N TYR A 85 14.74 7.55 -7.16
CA TYR A 85 15.14 6.83 -8.37
C TYR A 85 16.61 7.05 -8.74
N LYS A 86 17.11 8.29 -8.61
CA LYS A 86 18.49 8.66 -8.93
C LYS A 86 19.49 8.13 -7.92
N SER A 87 19.14 8.14 -6.63
CA SER A 87 20.05 7.90 -5.52
C SER A 87 19.86 6.56 -4.82
N GLY A 88 18.72 5.89 -5.02
CA GLY A 88 18.42 4.58 -4.43
C GLY A 88 19.26 3.46 -5.08
N ASP A 89 20.26 2.97 -4.34
CA ASP A 89 21.26 2.00 -4.82
C ASP A 89 20.99 0.55 -4.39
N LYS A 90 20.22 0.35 -3.30
CA LYS A 90 19.97 -0.98 -2.75
C LYS A 90 18.85 -1.72 -3.50
N PRO A 91 18.90 -3.06 -3.61
CA PRO A 91 17.85 -3.84 -4.27
C PRO A 91 16.44 -3.56 -3.74
N TYR A 92 16.27 -3.48 -2.41
CA TYR A 92 14.96 -3.21 -1.82
C TYR A 92 14.46 -1.77 -2.02
N HIS A 93 15.34 -0.78 -2.31
CA HIS A 93 14.91 0.55 -2.75
C HIS A 93 14.16 0.44 -4.09
N ARG A 94 14.69 -0.37 -5.00
CA ARG A 94 14.12 -0.58 -6.33
C ARG A 94 12.82 -1.37 -6.29
N GLU A 95 12.71 -2.34 -5.40
CA GLU A 95 11.53 -3.20 -5.26
C GLU A 95 10.37 -2.48 -4.53
N HIS A 96 10.66 -1.78 -3.43
CA HIS A 96 9.61 -1.26 -2.53
C HIS A 96 9.31 0.23 -2.67
N VAL A 97 10.03 0.97 -3.54
CA VAL A 97 9.79 2.37 -3.95
C VAL A 97 10.15 3.41 -2.89
N THR A 98 9.60 3.32 -1.68
CA THR A 98 9.71 4.35 -0.64
C THR A 98 10.80 4.17 0.42
N PRO A 99 11.53 3.03 0.52
CA PRO A 99 12.54 2.85 1.58
C PRO A 99 13.63 3.91 1.55
N TYR A 100 14.13 4.31 0.37
CA TYR A 100 15.14 5.35 0.26
C TYR A 100 14.69 6.67 0.92
N ILE A 101 13.46 7.10 0.64
CA ILE A 101 12.89 8.31 1.25
C ILE A 101 12.80 8.16 2.77
N LYS A 102 12.34 7.00 3.25
CA LYS A 102 12.16 6.71 4.68
C LYS A 102 13.47 6.62 5.46
N GLU A 103 14.55 6.23 4.81
CA GLU A 103 15.89 6.09 5.40
C GLU A 103 16.64 7.42 5.49
N HIS A 104 16.18 8.46 4.77
CA HIS A 104 16.85 9.76 4.71
C HIS A 104 15.93 10.91 5.19
N PRO A 105 15.42 10.87 6.44
CA PRO A 105 14.53 11.91 6.98
C PRO A 105 15.23 13.28 7.12
N GLU A 106 16.55 13.32 7.01
CA GLU A 106 17.35 14.55 6.95
C GLU A 106 17.21 15.30 5.63
N PHE A 107 16.81 14.62 4.54
CA PHE A 107 16.61 15.21 3.22
C PHE A 107 15.12 15.28 2.81
N PHE A 108 14.27 14.45 3.39
CA PHE A 108 12.87 14.33 3.01
C PHE A 108 11.93 14.66 4.17
N THR A 109 10.91 15.44 3.87
CA THR A 109 9.80 15.69 4.79
C THR A 109 8.82 14.53 4.75
N ILE A 110 8.69 13.82 5.89
CA ILE A 110 7.84 12.64 6.00
C ILE A 110 6.70 12.92 6.97
N GLU A 111 5.48 12.85 6.48
CA GLU A 111 4.28 12.99 7.30
C GLU A 111 3.62 11.63 7.55
N LYS A 112 3.40 11.31 8.83
CA LYS A 112 2.72 10.10 9.26
C LYS A 112 1.44 10.47 9.98
N ILE A 113 0.32 10.21 9.31
CA ILE A 113 -1.01 10.43 9.88
C ILE A 113 -1.35 9.24 10.74
N ALA A 114 -1.65 9.46 12.02
CA ALA A 114 -2.18 8.41 12.86
C ALA A 114 -3.67 8.21 12.53
N ALA A 115 -4.04 7.05 12.02
CA ALA A 115 -5.45 6.72 11.87
C ALA A 115 -6.12 6.75 13.26
N ASN A 116 -7.25 7.45 13.35
CA ASN A 116 -8.10 7.39 14.54
C ASN A 116 -8.90 6.08 14.51
N PHE A 117 -8.19 4.99 14.71
CA PHE A 117 -8.66 3.66 14.49
C PHE A 117 -8.24 2.73 15.62
N SER A 118 -9.22 2.13 16.27
CA SER A 118 -8.99 1.06 17.22
C SER A 118 -9.00 -0.26 16.45
N ASN A 119 -7.83 -0.90 16.32
CA ASN A 119 -7.74 -2.21 15.69
C ASN A 119 -7.97 -3.30 16.75
N PRO A 120 -9.16 -3.90 16.82
CA PRO A 120 -9.45 -4.98 17.76
C PRO A 120 -8.75 -6.31 17.39
N PHE A 121 -8.16 -6.37 16.19
CA PHE A 121 -7.52 -7.56 15.65
C PHE A 121 -6.07 -7.27 15.24
N PRO A 122 -5.10 -7.18 16.19
CA PRO A 122 -3.72 -6.79 15.88
C PRO A 122 -3.00 -7.67 14.86
N SER A 123 -3.42 -8.93 14.73
CA SER A 123 -2.87 -9.89 13.76
C SER A 123 -3.64 -9.93 12.43
N LEU A 124 -4.61 -9.03 12.23
CA LEU A 124 -5.40 -9.00 11.00
C LEU A 124 -4.52 -8.66 9.80
N ARG A 125 -4.54 -9.56 8.82
CA ARG A 125 -3.81 -9.48 7.58
C ARG A 125 -4.80 -9.35 6.42
N LEU A 126 -4.73 -8.24 5.70
CA LEU A 126 -5.64 -7.87 4.60
C LEU A 126 -4.92 -7.74 3.24
N THR A 127 -3.63 -8.11 3.17
CA THR A 127 -2.89 -8.27 1.91
C THR A 127 -3.08 -9.69 1.35
N VAL A 128 -2.90 -9.87 0.04
CA VAL A 128 -3.08 -11.15 -0.66
C VAL A 128 -1.74 -11.61 -1.24
N ASP A 129 -0.98 -12.37 -0.45
CA ASP A 129 0.31 -12.95 -0.86
C ASP A 129 0.27 -14.47 -1.02
N THR A 130 -0.74 -15.12 -0.44
CA THR A 130 -0.88 -16.58 -0.42
C THR A 130 -2.28 -17.02 -0.84
N PRO A 131 -2.47 -18.31 -1.19
CA PRO A 131 -3.82 -18.85 -1.44
C PRO A 131 -4.78 -18.68 -0.27
N GLU A 132 -4.29 -18.74 0.97
CA GLU A 132 -5.09 -18.54 2.18
C GLU A 132 -5.52 -17.08 2.31
N ASP A 133 -4.63 -16.12 2.01
CA ASP A 133 -5.00 -14.69 1.97
C ASP A 133 -6.09 -14.45 0.92
N TYR A 134 -5.95 -15.07 -0.26
CA TYR A 134 -6.96 -14.99 -1.31
C TYR A 134 -8.29 -15.58 -0.85
N ALA A 135 -8.29 -16.74 -0.20
CA ALA A 135 -9.52 -17.35 0.33
C ALA A 135 -10.19 -16.47 1.37
N PHE A 136 -9.41 -15.84 2.27
CA PHE A 136 -9.92 -14.86 3.23
C PHE A 136 -10.53 -13.65 2.50
N ALA A 137 -9.81 -13.06 1.57
CA ALA A 137 -10.28 -11.90 0.79
C ALA A 137 -11.57 -12.24 0.05
N ALA A 138 -11.64 -13.39 -0.63
CA ALA A 138 -12.83 -13.84 -1.33
C ALA A 138 -14.04 -13.96 -0.39
N ALA A 139 -13.87 -14.56 0.78
CA ALA A 139 -14.95 -14.70 1.76
C ALA A 139 -15.48 -13.34 2.26
N VAL A 140 -14.59 -12.36 2.47
CA VAL A 140 -14.98 -10.99 2.85
C VAL A 140 -15.73 -10.31 1.71
N TYR A 141 -15.22 -10.40 0.47
CA TYR A 141 -15.88 -9.82 -0.70
C TYR A 141 -17.25 -10.44 -0.97
N ASP A 142 -17.39 -11.76 -0.86
CA ASP A 142 -18.67 -12.46 -1.00
C ASP A 142 -19.70 -11.98 0.03
N ALA A 143 -19.25 -11.66 1.24
CA ALA A 143 -20.11 -11.18 2.31
C ALA A 143 -20.49 -9.70 2.17
N LEU A 144 -19.57 -8.82 1.69
CA LEU A 144 -19.76 -7.36 1.75
C LEU A 144 -20.01 -6.72 0.39
N TYR A 145 -19.41 -7.21 -0.70
CA TYR A 145 -19.47 -6.53 -1.98
C TYR A 145 -20.87 -6.59 -2.60
N ARG A 146 -21.40 -5.43 -2.97
CA ARG A 146 -22.72 -5.28 -3.61
C ARG A 146 -22.64 -4.41 -4.87
N GLY A 147 -21.45 -4.35 -5.50
CA GLY A 147 -21.19 -3.51 -6.67
C GLY A 147 -20.49 -2.18 -6.35
N GLU A 148 -20.35 -1.86 -5.08
CA GLU A 148 -19.69 -0.63 -4.60
C GLU A 148 -18.56 -0.97 -3.62
N VAL A 149 -17.61 -0.05 -3.49
CA VAL A 149 -16.50 -0.16 -2.52
C VAL A 149 -17.06 -0.07 -1.10
N PHE A 150 -16.56 -0.88 -0.20
CA PHE A 150 -16.92 -0.89 1.21
C PHE A 150 -15.73 -0.44 2.08
N PRO A 151 -15.97 0.28 3.19
CA PRO A 151 -14.90 0.78 4.06
C PRO A 151 -14.32 -0.35 4.94
N LEU A 152 -13.13 -0.11 5.48
CA LEU A 152 -12.48 -1.01 6.44
C LEU A 152 -13.36 -1.30 7.67
N ALA A 153 -14.15 -0.33 8.10
CA ALA A 153 -15.08 -0.50 9.22
C ALA A 153 -16.08 -1.67 9.01
N ASP A 154 -16.55 -1.86 7.77
CA ASP A 154 -17.48 -2.97 7.45
C ASP A 154 -16.76 -4.32 7.51
N VAL A 155 -15.49 -4.37 7.10
CA VAL A 155 -14.65 -5.57 7.21
C VAL A 155 -14.50 -5.98 8.68
N LEU A 156 -14.22 -5.02 9.57
CA LEU A 156 -14.06 -5.30 10.98
C LEU A 156 -15.38 -5.74 11.62
N ALA A 157 -16.49 -5.07 11.28
CA ALA A 157 -17.81 -5.45 11.77
C ALA A 157 -18.22 -6.86 11.29
N LEU A 158 -17.81 -7.27 10.08
CA LEU A 158 -17.98 -8.63 9.60
C LEU A 158 -17.17 -9.63 10.43
N ILE A 159 -15.90 -9.32 10.71
CA ILE A 159 -15.01 -10.19 11.50
C ILE A 159 -15.51 -10.33 12.94
N GLU A 160 -16.01 -9.24 13.54
CA GLU A 160 -16.62 -9.30 14.89
C GLU A 160 -17.83 -10.25 14.95
N LYS A 161 -18.62 -10.30 13.88
CA LYS A 161 -19.78 -11.20 13.77
C LYS A 161 -19.41 -12.63 13.38
N SER A 162 -18.29 -12.80 12.68
CA SER A 162 -17.83 -14.07 12.10
C SER A 162 -16.33 -14.27 12.36
N PRO A 163 -15.90 -14.43 13.62
CA PRO A 163 -14.49 -14.52 13.99
C PRO A 163 -13.78 -15.76 13.42
N GLU A 164 -14.52 -16.74 12.95
CA GLU A 164 -13.98 -17.90 12.22
C GLU A 164 -13.23 -17.50 10.94
N LEU A 165 -13.56 -16.37 10.32
CA LEU A 165 -12.86 -15.86 9.13
C LEU A 165 -11.36 -15.65 9.41
N LEU A 166 -11.01 -15.20 10.61
CA LEU A 166 -9.60 -15.00 11.00
C LEU A 166 -8.77 -16.30 10.96
N LYS A 167 -9.41 -17.47 11.03
CA LYS A 167 -8.70 -18.75 11.00
C LYS A 167 -8.19 -19.11 9.60
N ILE A 168 -8.75 -18.50 8.56
CA ILE A 168 -8.43 -18.86 7.16
C ILE A 168 -6.95 -18.58 6.86
N ASN A 169 -6.42 -17.43 7.29
CA ASN A 169 -5.02 -17.05 7.05
C ASN A 169 -4.21 -16.81 8.33
N ALA A 170 -4.70 -17.26 9.50
CA ALA A 170 -4.03 -17.06 10.79
C ALA A 170 -2.63 -17.65 10.89
N ALA A 171 -2.32 -18.68 10.09
CA ALA A 171 -1.02 -19.35 10.08
C ALA A 171 0.02 -18.65 9.20
N ILE A 172 -0.37 -17.60 8.46
CA ILE A 172 0.51 -16.89 7.53
C ILE A 172 1.32 -15.84 8.30
N GLU A 173 2.62 -16.04 8.35
CA GLU A 173 3.55 -15.06 8.93
C GLU A 173 3.97 -13.99 7.92
N GLN A 174 4.01 -12.73 8.37
CA GLN A 174 4.51 -11.62 7.55
C GLN A 174 6.02 -11.77 7.35
N ARG A 175 6.44 -11.80 6.08
CA ARG A 175 7.87 -11.80 5.74
C ARG A 175 8.45 -10.39 5.94
N SER A 176 9.62 -10.31 6.58
CA SER A 176 10.36 -9.07 6.69
C SER A 176 10.95 -8.67 5.32
N MET A 177 10.85 -7.39 4.96
CA MET A 177 11.45 -6.84 3.72
C MET A 177 12.96 -7.10 3.61
N VAL A 178 13.68 -7.16 4.74
CA VAL A 178 15.13 -7.40 4.80
C VAL A 178 15.52 -8.86 4.51
N HIS A 179 14.58 -9.82 4.53
CA HIS A 179 14.87 -11.23 4.28
C HIS A 179 14.79 -11.64 2.80
N SER A 180 14.33 -10.77 1.90
CA SER A 180 14.30 -11.05 0.45
C SER A 180 15.71 -11.10 -0.17
N GLU A 181 16.69 -10.44 0.44
CA GLU A 181 18.07 -10.39 -0.07
C GLU A 181 18.85 -11.72 0.01
N ARG A 182 18.45 -12.65 0.88
CA ARG A 182 19.21 -13.90 1.13
C ARG A 182 18.88 -15.06 0.17
N LYS A 183 17.92 -14.92 -0.73
CA LYS A 183 17.54 -16.00 -1.66
C LYS A 183 18.11 -15.84 -3.08
N ASN A 184 18.76 -14.73 -3.39
CA ASN A 184 19.35 -14.44 -4.71
C ASN A 184 20.88 -14.30 -4.67
N ALA A 185 21.53 -14.83 -3.64
CA ALA A 185 22.99 -14.89 -3.52
C ALA A 185 23.50 -16.33 -3.72
#